data_ad859c963550a60b3eafac6b85b55906
#
_entry.id   ad859c963550a60b3eafac6b85b55906
#
_cell.length_a   1.000
_cell.length_b   1.000
_cell.length_c   1.000
_cell.angle_alpha   90.00
_cell.angle_beta   90.00
_cell.angle_gamma   90.00
#
_symmetry.space_group_name_H-M   'P 1'
#
loop_
_entity.id
_entity.type
_entity.pdbx_description
1 polymer ?
#
loop_
_entity_poly.entity_id
_entity_poly.type
_entity_poly.pdbx_seq_one_letter_code
_entity_poly.pdbx_strand_id
1 'polypeptide(L)'
;MAFKVLQVDHIGIGVNDLAATKEFYKNALGIQHLPEDEVVEEQKVKVSFFPCGDAELEFLETTTPDGPIGKFIEKNGGRDGIQHVALRVDNIENAIADLMAKGGRMIDEKPRYGAGGSSIAFLHPKATGGVLLELCQRMK
;
A
#
# COMPACT_ATOMS: atom_id res chain seq x y z
N MET A 1 19.19 -6.01 14.52
CA MET A 1 17.91 -5.91 15.16
C MET A 1 16.92 -6.80 14.44
N ALA A 2 16.35 -7.73 15.20
CA ALA A 2 15.49 -8.73 14.57
C ALA A 2 14.10 -8.19 14.31
N PHE A 3 13.49 -8.69 13.28
CA PHE A 3 12.08 -8.46 12.98
C PHE A 3 11.55 -9.68 12.25
N LYS A 4 10.24 -9.79 12.18
CA LYS A 4 9.59 -10.88 11.47
C LYS A 4 8.59 -10.33 10.46
N VAL A 5 8.57 -10.94 9.29
CA VAL A 5 7.48 -10.74 8.34
C VAL A 5 6.38 -11.71 8.77
N LEU A 6 5.20 -11.16 9.05
CA LEU A 6 4.08 -11.93 9.57
C LEU A 6 3.19 -12.48 8.48
N GLN A 7 2.92 -11.68 7.46
CA GLN A 7 2.00 -12.04 6.38
C GLN A 7 2.00 -10.95 5.32
N VAL A 8 1.33 -11.20 4.23
CA VAL A 8 0.96 -10.13 3.30
C VAL A 8 -0.10 -9.28 4.00
N ASP A 9 0.16 -7.99 4.16
CA ASP A 9 -0.81 -7.10 4.79
C ASP A 9 -1.88 -6.69 3.80
N HIS A 10 -1.46 -6.20 2.64
CA HIS A 10 -2.40 -5.79 1.60
C HIS A 10 -1.71 -5.70 0.25
N ILE A 11 -2.54 -5.64 -0.78
CA ILE A 11 -2.12 -5.36 -2.15
C ILE A 11 -2.72 -4.02 -2.52
N GLY A 12 -1.88 -3.06 -2.90
CA GLY A 12 -2.32 -1.73 -3.30
C GLY A 12 -2.56 -1.67 -4.81
N ILE A 13 -3.77 -1.33 -5.19
CA ILE A 13 -4.18 -1.30 -6.59
C ILE A 13 -4.59 0.13 -6.94
N GLY A 14 -3.86 0.74 -7.88
CA GLY A 14 -4.20 2.06 -8.37
C GLY A 14 -5.34 1.97 -9.36
N VAL A 15 -6.36 2.81 -9.19
CA VAL A 15 -7.55 2.75 -10.03
C VAL A 15 -7.92 4.15 -10.55
N ASN A 16 -8.52 4.18 -11.73
CA ASN A 16 -9.02 5.42 -12.32
C ASN A 16 -10.35 5.85 -11.72
N ASP A 17 -11.20 4.88 -11.41
CA ASP A 17 -12.57 5.15 -10.95
C ASP A 17 -12.85 4.26 -9.75
N LEU A 18 -12.67 4.82 -8.56
CA LEU A 18 -12.84 4.06 -7.33
C LEU A 18 -14.28 3.57 -7.17
N ALA A 19 -15.25 4.40 -7.52
CA ALA A 19 -16.67 4.02 -7.36
C ALA A 19 -17.01 2.80 -8.21
N ALA A 20 -16.57 2.79 -9.47
CA ALA A 20 -16.83 1.67 -10.37
C ALA A 20 -16.10 0.41 -9.90
N THR A 21 -14.88 0.58 -9.41
CA THR A 21 -14.08 -0.55 -8.89
C THR A 21 -14.78 -1.19 -7.69
N LYS A 22 -15.24 -0.36 -6.75
CA LYS A 22 -15.94 -0.85 -5.56
C LYS A 22 -17.21 -1.63 -5.96
N GLU A 23 -17.96 -1.13 -6.93
CA GLU A 23 -19.14 -1.82 -7.40
C GLU A 23 -18.82 -3.20 -7.94
N PHE A 24 -17.77 -3.32 -8.74
CA PHE A 24 -17.40 -4.60 -9.31
C PHE A 24 -17.01 -5.61 -8.23
N TYR A 25 -16.10 -5.21 -7.33
CA TYR A 25 -15.59 -6.15 -6.32
C TYR A 25 -16.66 -6.52 -5.30
N LYS A 26 -17.54 -5.59 -4.99
CA LYS A 26 -18.66 -5.87 -4.08
C LYS A 26 -19.71 -6.75 -4.72
N ASN A 27 -20.15 -6.39 -5.93
CA ASN A 27 -21.30 -7.06 -6.53
C ASN A 27 -20.94 -8.31 -7.31
N ALA A 28 -19.84 -8.29 -8.07
CA ALA A 28 -19.45 -9.46 -8.86
C ALA A 28 -18.72 -10.49 -8.02
N LEU A 29 -17.84 -10.06 -7.11
CA LEU A 29 -17.06 -10.99 -6.31
C LEU A 29 -17.60 -11.19 -4.90
N GLY A 30 -18.56 -10.36 -4.47
CA GLY A 30 -19.17 -10.52 -3.15
C GLY A 30 -18.29 -10.14 -1.99
N ILE A 31 -17.24 -9.33 -2.24
CA ILE A 31 -16.33 -8.92 -1.17
C ILE A 31 -16.92 -7.67 -0.52
N GLN A 32 -17.07 -7.69 0.80
CA GLN A 32 -17.56 -6.52 1.53
C GLN A 32 -16.40 -5.59 1.87
N HIS A 33 -16.54 -4.32 1.46
CA HIS A 33 -15.55 -3.32 1.83
C HIS A 33 -15.89 -2.72 3.19
N LEU A 34 -14.91 -2.10 3.83
CA LEU A 34 -15.16 -1.34 5.04
C LEU A 34 -16.07 -0.16 4.70
N PRO A 35 -16.91 0.29 5.66
CA PRO A 35 -17.94 1.26 5.33
C PRO A 35 -17.41 2.63 4.92
N GLU A 36 -16.20 2.99 5.37
CA GLU A 36 -15.68 4.32 5.08
C GLU A 36 -14.36 4.27 4.35
N ASP A 37 -14.26 5.05 3.27
CA ASP A 37 -13.00 5.28 2.60
C ASP A 37 -12.20 6.30 3.39
N GLU A 38 -10.89 6.31 3.18
CA GLU A 38 -10.01 7.26 3.85
C GLU A 38 -9.28 8.11 2.83
N VAL A 39 -9.19 9.43 3.08
CA VAL A 39 -8.33 10.31 2.29
C VAL A 39 -7.05 10.53 3.07
N VAL A 40 -5.92 10.13 2.48
CA VAL A 40 -4.60 10.35 3.07
C VAL A 40 -3.98 11.52 2.31
N GLU A 41 -4.06 12.71 2.90
CA GLU A 41 -3.73 13.93 2.17
C GLU A 41 -2.25 14.04 1.82
N GLU A 42 -1.35 13.61 2.70
CA GLU A 42 0.07 13.65 2.38
C GLU A 42 0.45 12.71 1.24
N GLN A 43 -0.34 11.69 0.98
CA GLN A 43 -0.12 10.77 -0.13
C GLN A 43 -0.99 11.09 -1.33
N LYS A 44 -1.85 12.10 -1.22
CA LYS A 44 -2.75 12.55 -2.28
C LYS A 44 -3.59 11.42 -2.84
N VAL A 45 -4.20 10.64 -1.94
CA VAL A 45 -4.90 9.41 -2.33
C VAL A 45 -6.16 9.22 -1.50
N LYS A 46 -7.18 8.64 -2.13
CA LYS A 46 -8.38 8.15 -1.47
C LYS A 46 -8.33 6.63 -1.52
N VAL A 47 -8.50 6.00 -0.36
CA VAL A 47 -8.31 4.57 -0.20
C VAL A 47 -9.61 3.91 0.21
N SER A 48 -9.96 2.81 -0.45
CA SER A 48 -11.07 1.94 -0.04
C SER A 48 -10.49 0.59 0.37
N PHE A 49 -10.99 0.06 1.49
CA PHE A 49 -10.45 -1.15 2.11
C PHE A 49 -11.39 -2.32 1.88
N PHE A 50 -10.89 -3.39 1.27
CA PHE A 50 -11.64 -4.61 1.02
C PHE A 50 -10.94 -5.77 1.72
N PRO A 51 -11.37 -6.11 2.96
CA PRO A 51 -10.77 -7.26 3.66
C PRO A 51 -10.95 -8.53 2.84
N CYS A 52 -9.90 -9.33 2.80
CA CYS A 52 -9.88 -10.56 2.02
C CYS A 52 -9.11 -11.61 2.82
N GLY A 53 -9.81 -12.30 3.72
CA GLY A 53 -9.15 -13.19 4.67
C GLY A 53 -8.31 -12.37 5.65
N ASP A 54 -7.07 -12.76 5.84
CA ASP A 54 -6.14 -12.05 6.72
C ASP A 54 -5.48 -10.86 6.06
N ALA A 55 -5.67 -10.69 4.75
CA ALA A 55 -5.08 -9.60 4.00
C ALA A 55 -6.18 -8.65 3.51
N GLU A 56 -5.79 -7.56 2.87
CA GLU A 56 -6.73 -6.62 2.28
C GLU A 56 -6.35 -6.31 0.85
N LEU A 57 -7.35 -6.00 0.04
CA LEU A 57 -7.13 -5.26 -1.18
C LEU A 57 -7.38 -3.80 -0.86
N GLU A 58 -6.43 -2.93 -1.18
CA GLU A 58 -6.61 -1.49 -1.01
C GLU A 58 -6.67 -0.85 -2.37
N PHE A 59 -7.81 -0.25 -2.67
CA PHE A 59 -7.99 0.45 -3.94
C PHE A 59 -7.70 1.92 -3.75
N LEU A 60 -6.85 2.46 -4.61
CA LEU A 60 -6.24 3.77 -4.44
C LEU A 60 -6.57 4.64 -5.64
N GLU A 61 -7.26 5.75 -5.37
CA GLU A 61 -7.55 6.73 -6.42
C GLU A 61 -6.86 8.04 -6.07
N THR A 62 -6.12 8.60 -7.03
CA THR A 62 -5.43 9.85 -6.77
C THR A 62 -6.43 10.99 -6.55
N THR A 63 -6.12 11.87 -5.60
CA THR A 63 -6.95 13.07 -5.38
C THR A 63 -6.45 14.25 -6.20
N THR A 64 -5.25 14.16 -6.76
CA THR A 64 -4.68 15.20 -7.63
C THR A 64 -3.94 14.53 -8.79
N PRO A 65 -3.85 15.21 -9.96
CA PRO A 65 -3.16 14.61 -11.11
C PRO A 65 -1.68 14.32 -10.87
N ASP A 66 -1.04 15.06 -9.97
CA ASP A 66 0.38 14.92 -9.70
C ASP A 66 0.69 13.99 -8.53
N GLY A 67 -0.32 13.33 -7.95
CA GLY A 67 -0.11 12.38 -6.87
C GLY A 67 0.60 11.12 -7.35
N PRO A 68 1.20 10.35 -6.41
CA PRO A 68 1.93 9.13 -6.78
C PRO A 68 1.09 8.11 -7.54
N ILE A 69 -0.18 7.94 -7.17
CA ILE A 69 -1.07 7.01 -7.87
C ILE A 69 -1.40 7.52 -9.27
N GLY A 70 -1.62 8.84 -9.42
CA GLY A 70 -1.84 9.42 -10.75
C GLY A 70 -0.65 9.18 -11.66
N LYS A 71 0.57 9.35 -11.15
CA LYS A 71 1.77 9.09 -11.93
C LYS A 71 1.94 7.61 -12.25
N PHE A 72 1.57 6.74 -11.31
CA PHE A 72 1.62 5.30 -11.54
C PHE A 72 0.71 4.91 -12.70
N ILE A 73 -0.53 5.39 -12.69
CA ILE A 73 -1.49 5.08 -13.74
C ILE A 73 -1.01 5.61 -15.09
N GLU A 74 -0.49 6.85 -15.11
CA GLU A 74 0.05 7.42 -16.35
C GLU A 74 1.15 6.53 -16.93
N LYS A 75 2.08 6.09 -16.10
CA LYS A 75 3.16 5.21 -16.54
C LYS A 75 2.67 3.82 -16.92
N ASN A 76 1.51 3.44 -16.43
CA ASN A 76 0.90 2.13 -16.75
C ASN A 76 0.00 2.21 -17.99
N GLY A 77 0.17 3.24 -18.80
CA GLY A 77 -0.61 3.40 -20.03
C GLY A 77 -2.03 3.87 -19.79
N GLY A 78 -2.28 4.54 -18.68
CA GLY A 78 -3.61 5.01 -18.30
C GLY A 78 -4.49 3.94 -17.70
N ARG A 79 -3.94 2.78 -17.37
CA ARG A 79 -4.72 1.63 -16.88
C ARG A 79 -4.54 1.42 -15.39
N ASP A 80 -5.58 0.86 -14.78
CA ASP A 80 -5.50 0.37 -13.40
C ASP A 80 -4.43 -0.72 -13.31
N GLY A 81 -3.86 -0.90 -12.12
CA GLY A 81 -2.88 -1.95 -11.92
C GLY A 81 -2.44 -2.05 -10.48
N ILE A 82 -1.73 -3.13 -10.17
CA ILE A 82 -1.15 -3.31 -8.85
C ILE A 82 0.03 -2.35 -8.73
N GLN A 83 -0.03 -1.46 -7.74
CA GLN A 83 1.03 -0.49 -7.53
C GLN A 83 2.05 -0.98 -6.52
N HIS A 84 1.60 -1.63 -5.45
CA HIS A 84 2.54 -2.13 -4.44
C HIS A 84 1.98 -3.35 -3.72
N VAL A 85 2.89 -4.07 -3.06
CA VAL A 85 2.55 -5.15 -2.14
C VAL A 85 3.10 -4.75 -0.79
N ALA A 86 2.30 -4.91 0.27
CA ALA A 86 2.72 -4.58 1.62
C ALA A 86 2.86 -5.85 2.44
N LEU A 87 3.98 -5.96 3.14
CA LEU A 87 4.22 -7.05 4.07
C LEU A 87 4.08 -6.53 5.49
N ARG A 88 3.28 -7.25 6.29
CA ARG A 88 3.11 -6.90 7.70
C ARG A 88 4.32 -7.38 8.47
N VAL A 89 4.87 -6.49 9.29
CA VAL A 89 6.01 -6.81 10.15
C VAL A 89 5.65 -6.57 11.60
N ASP A 90 6.37 -7.22 12.50
CA ASP A 90 6.12 -7.07 13.92
C ASP A 90 6.73 -5.80 14.50
N ASN A 91 7.81 -5.30 13.89
CA ASN A 91 8.47 -4.07 14.35
C ASN A 91 9.11 -3.38 13.17
N ILE A 92 8.47 -2.30 12.72
CA ILE A 92 8.90 -1.63 11.48
C ILE A 92 10.23 -0.89 11.66
N GLU A 93 10.49 -0.36 12.84
CA GLU A 93 11.76 0.34 13.07
C GLU A 93 12.94 -0.64 13.03
N ASN A 94 12.77 -1.81 13.64
CA ASN A 94 13.78 -2.86 13.54
C ASN A 94 13.94 -3.35 12.10
N ALA A 95 12.83 -3.47 11.38
CA ALA A 95 12.89 -3.92 9.98
C ALA A 95 13.69 -2.95 9.13
N ILE A 96 13.43 -1.66 9.26
CA ILE A 96 14.18 -0.64 8.49
C ILE A 96 15.65 -0.69 8.86
N ALA A 97 15.96 -0.73 10.15
CA ALA A 97 17.35 -0.73 10.61
C ALA A 97 18.11 -1.97 10.12
N ASP A 98 17.45 -3.14 10.21
CA ASP A 98 18.09 -4.39 9.79
C ASP A 98 18.33 -4.41 8.28
N LEU A 99 17.35 -3.96 7.50
CA LEU A 99 17.50 -3.92 6.05
C LEU A 99 18.60 -2.95 5.62
N MET A 100 18.67 -1.79 6.25
CA MET A 100 19.73 -0.82 5.93
C MET A 100 21.09 -1.36 6.33
N ALA A 101 21.19 -2.05 7.45
CA ALA A 101 22.45 -2.67 7.89
C ALA A 101 22.94 -3.73 6.91
N LYS A 102 22.00 -4.38 6.19
CA LYS A 102 22.34 -5.39 5.19
C LYS A 102 22.56 -4.80 3.80
N GLY A 103 22.61 -3.48 3.70
CA GLY A 103 22.81 -2.81 2.42
C GLY A 103 21.56 -2.59 1.61
N GLY A 104 20.39 -2.83 2.19
CA GLY A 104 19.11 -2.58 1.54
C GLY A 104 18.88 -1.08 1.38
N ARG A 105 18.13 -0.72 0.35
CA ARG A 105 17.86 0.67 0.05
C ARG A 105 16.41 0.99 0.35
N MET A 106 16.19 1.97 1.23
CA MET A 106 14.85 2.41 1.61
C MET A 106 14.51 3.71 0.91
N ILE A 107 13.24 3.84 0.48
CA ILE A 107 12.70 5.16 0.13
C ILE A 107 12.45 5.91 1.42
N ASP A 108 11.82 5.25 2.38
CA ASP A 108 11.54 5.84 3.70
C ASP A 108 12.48 5.24 4.72
N GLU A 109 13.38 6.05 5.24
CA GLU A 109 14.30 5.58 6.28
C GLU A 109 13.70 5.68 7.66
N LYS A 110 12.54 6.33 7.76
CA LYS A 110 11.74 6.42 8.98
C LYS A 110 10.30 6.09 8.66
N PRO A 111 9.58 5.44 9.60
CA PRO A 111 8.17 5.14 9.36
C PRO A 111 7.35 6.41 9.21
N ARG A 112 6.29 6.31 8.43
CA ARG A 112 5.31 7.38 8.30
C ARG A 112 3.90 6.80 8.35
N TYR A 113 2.92 7.69 8.44
CA TYR A 113 1.51 7.29 8.53
C TYR A 113 1.06 6.60 7.24
N GLY A 114 0.38 5.48 7.40
CA GLY A 114 -0.27 4.78 6.31
C GLY A 114 -1.76 4.68 6.53
N ALA A 115 -2.49 4.42 5.47
CA ALA A 115 -3.94 4.28 5.52
C ALA A 115 -4.33 3.22 6.55
N GLY A 116 -5.45 3.45 7.22
CA GLY A 116 -5.92 2.53 8.26
C GLY A 116 -5.21 2.68 9.59
N GLY A 117 -4.41 3.74 9.75
CA GLY A 117 -3.72 4.01 11.02
C GLY A 117 -2.47 3.16 11.21
N SER A 118 -1.92 2.63 10.12
CA SER A 118 -0.70 1.83 10.20
C SER A 118 0.54 2.71 10.16
N SER A 119 1.68 2.11 10.47
CA SER A 119 2.99 2.73 10.31
C SER A 119 3.66 2.04 9.13
N ILE A 120 4.11 2.82 8.13
CA ILE A 120 4.59 2.23 6.88
C ILE A 120 5.95 2.80 6.47
N ALA A 121 6.63 2.04 5.61
CA ALA A 121 7.85 2.50 4.95
C ALA A 121 8.04 1.71 3.66
N PHE A 122 8.45 2.39 2.59
CA PHE A 122 8.69 1.75 1.30
C PHE A 122 10.16 1.45 1.09
N LEU A 123 10.44 0.26 0.54
CA LEU A 123 11.76 -0.04 0.01
C LEU A 123 11.89 0.55 -1.39
N HIS A 124 13.12 0.90 -1.75
CA HIS A 124 13.37 1.37 -3.10
C HIS A 124 13.24 0.19 -4.07
N PRO A 125 12.59 0.35 -5.23
CA PRO A 125 12.42 -0.78 -6.16
C PRO A 125 13.72 -1.42 -6.62
N LYS A 126 14.82 -0.69 -6.59
CA LYS A 126 16.12 -1.28 -6.94
C LYS A 126 16.56 -2.37 -5.97
N ALA A 127 16.08 -2.31 -4.71
CA ALA A 127 16.39 -3.33 -3.72
C ALA A 127 15.61 -4.61 -3.92
N THR A 128 14.50 -4.55 -4.67
CA THR A 128 13.54 -5.65 -4.79
C THR A 128 13.34 -6.12 -6.23
N GLY A 129 14.22 -5.72 -7.14
CA GLY A 129 14.10 -6.13 -8.53
C GLY A 129 12.96 -5.47 -9.29
N GLY A 130 12.54 -4.29 -8.87
CA GLY A 130 11.51 -3.53 -9.57
C GLY A 130 10.14 -3.54 -8.92
N VAL A 131 9.98 -4.29 -7.82
CA VAL A 131 8.70 -4.33 -7.09
C VAL A 131 8.68 -3.22 -6.06
N LEU A 132 7.62 -2.41 -6.04
CA LEU A 132 7.43 -1.44 -4.96
C LEU A 132 6.89 -2.20 -3.75
N LEU A 133 7.74 -2.39 -2.77
CA LEU A 133 7.44 -3.17 -1.57
C LEU A 133 7.29 -2.25 -0.38
N GLU A 134 6.19 -2.41 0.34
CA GLU A 134 5.90 -1.64 1.54
C GLU A 134 6.06 -2.52 2.77
N LEU A 135 6.65 -1.97 3.82
CA LEU A 135 6.60 -2.58 5.16
C LEU A 135 5.48 -1.90 5.91
N CYS A 136 4.70 -2.68 6.64
CA CYS A 136 3.52 -2.18 7.33
C CYS A 136 3.46 -2.79 8.73
N GLN A 137 3.41 -1.92 9.73
CA GLN A 137 3.15 -2.38 11.09
C GLN A 137 1.79 -1.84 11.50
N ARG A 138 0.87 -2.76 11.82
CA ARG A 138 -0.46 -2.37 12.24
C ARG A 138 -0.42 -1.85 13.67
N MET A 139 -1.04 -0.72 13.87
CA MET A 139 -1.23 -0.15 15.19
C MET A 139 -2.54 -0.68 15.74
N LYS A 140 -2.53 -1.04 16.98
CA LYS A 140 -3.73 -1.63 17.59
C LYS A 140 -4.82 -0.62 17.86
#